data_0edc5baa037484caba8e2bfb4465c838
#
_entry.id   0edc5baa037484caba8e2bfb4465c838
#
_cell.length_a   1.000
_cell.length_b   1.000
_cell.length_c   1.000
_cell.angle_alpha   90.00
_cell.angle_beta   90.00
_cell.angle_gamma   90.00
#
_symmetry.space_group_name_H-M   'P 1'
#
loop_
_entity.id
_entity.type
_entity.pdbx_description
1 polymer ?
#
loop_
_entity_poly.entity_id
_entity_poly.type
_entity_poly.pdbx_seq_one_letter_code
_entity_poly.pdbx_strand_id
1 'polypeptide(L)'
;MSIKINEIAYYLPEQIITNEELQERNPTWDLNMIEKRTGVVKRHVAYEHETALDMSFETCKNLFSLHKEAQEKIDGIIFCTQSQDYIIPPNACILHKRFGWPDSVFALDINMACSGYIYGLAIIQGLVSTGVVKNALLVNADTYSKYIHKKDRSASVLFGDGAAVSWISASDKSSGLVDIQCETSGINYERFIIPAGGCRMPKSDKTSIPESDNSGNVRTKENINMDGIEILR
;
A
#
# COMPACT_ATOMS: atom_id res chain seq x y z
N MET A 1 -22.50 -14.64 -7.15
CA MET A 1 -22.46 -14.43 -5.69
C MET A 1 -21.91 -13.03 -5.45
N SER A 2 -22.39 -12.33 -4.41
CA SER A 2 -21.81 -11.07 -3.96
C SER A 2 -20.82 -11.33 -2.81
N ILE A 3 -20.04 -10.31 -2.47
CA ILE A 3 -19.13 -10.34 -1.33
C ILE A 3 -19.53 -9.28 -0.31
N LYS A 4 -19.18 -9.48 0.95
CA LYS A 4 -19.35 -8.48 2.01
C LYS A 4 -18.06 -8.29 2.78
N ILE A 5 -17.84 -7.07 3.24
CA ILE A 5 -16.79 -6.75 4.19
C ILE A 5 -17.34 -7.02 5.59
N ASN A 6 -16.70 -7.94 6.31
CA ASN A 6 -17.11 -8.30 7.67
C ASN A 6 -16.49 -7.37 8.70
N GLU A 7 -15.18 -7.06 8.52
CA GLU A 7 -14.42 -6.21 9.43
C GLU A 7 -13.22 -5.60 8.70
N ILE A 8 -12.77 -4.46 9.18
CA ILE A 8 -11.53 -3.80 8.75
C ILE A 8 -10.70 -3.48 9.99
N ALA A 9 -9.45 -3.91 9.98
CA ALA A 9 -8.44 -3.52 10.96
C ALA A 9 -7.32 -2.74 10.27
N TYR A 10 -6.59 -1.94 11.04
CA TYR A 10 -5.43 -1.21 10.53
C TYR A 10 -4.30 -1.17 11.57
N TYR A 11 -3.10 -0.88 11.09
CA TYR A 11 -1.92 -0.62 11.88
C TYR A 11 -1.19 0.61 11.30
N LEU A 12 -0.77 1.48 12.19
CA LEU A 12 0.08 2.62 11.88
C LEU A 12 1.37 2.48 12.67
N PRO A 13 2.55 2.66 12.04
CA PRO A 13 3.82 2.69 12.73
C PRO A 13 3.86 3.68 13.89
N GLU A 14 4.66 3.40 14.90
CA GLU A 14 4.75 4.26 16.09
C GLU A 14 5.48 5.58 15.82
N GLN A 15 6.46 5.57 14.91
CA GLN A 15 7.21 6.78 14.56
C GLN A 15 6.30 7.77 13.82
N ILE A 16 6.27 9.00 14.32
CA ILE A 16 5.49 10.10 13.74
C ILE A 16 6.45 11.19 13.26
N ILE A 17 6.17 11.74 12.09
CA ILE A 17 6.83 12.96 11.57
C ILE A 17 5.75 14.03 11.42
N THR A 18 5.91 15.14 12.14
CA THR A 18 4.99 16.29 12.10
C THR A 18 5.39 17.31 11.03
N ASN A 19 4.49 18.26 10.75
CA ASN A 19 4.79 19.38 9.86
C ASN A 19 5.90 20.26 10.42
N GLU A 20 5.94 20.47 11.75
CA GLU A 20 6.98 21.24 12.44
C GLU A 20 8.35 20.60 12.22
N GLU A 21 8.48 19.28 12.43
CA GLU A 21 9.75 18.57 12.20
C GLU A 21 10.20 18.62 10.73
N LEU A 22 9.27 18.54 9.78
CA LEU A 22 9.60 18.70 8.36
C LEU A 22 10.04 20.13 8.04
N GLN A 23 9.41 21.14 8.66
CA GLN A 23 9.78 22.54 8.50
C GLN A 23 11.18 22.82 9.07
N GLU A 24 11.52 22.28 10.23
CA GLU A 24 12.86 22.40 10.82
C GLU A 24 13.95 21.81 9.91
N ARG A 25 13.67 20.66 9.31
CA ARG A 25 14.59 19.98 8.36
C ARG A 25 14.67 20.69 7.01
N ASN A 26 13.62 21.43 6.62
CA ASN A 26 13.48 22.09 5.32
C ASN A 26 12.89 23.50 5.50
N PRO A 27 13.67 24.49 5.98
CA PRO A 27 13.18 25.81 6.38
C PRO A 27 12.50 26.61 5.24
N THR A 28 12.76 26.25 3.99
CA THR A 28 12.17 26.93 2.82
C THR A 28 10.79 26.42 2.42
N TRP A 29 10.29 25.35 3.09
CA TRP A 29 8.98 24.78 2.77
C TRP A 29 7.88 25.54 3.54
N ASP A 30 6.80 25.89 2.85
CA ASP A 30 5.60 26.44 3.49
C ASP A 30 4.64 25.31 3.87
N LEU A 31 4.83 24.72 5.04
CA LEU A 31 4.01 23.60 5.49
C LEU A 31 2.63 24.02 5.97
N ASN A 32 2.44 25.28 6.39
CA ASN A 32 1.11 25.80 6.70
C ASN A 32 0.20 25.86 5.47
N MET A 33 0.76 26.21 4.31
CA MET A 33 0.02 26.18 3.05
C MET A 33 -0.28 24.75 2.63
N ILE A 34 0.65 23.81 2.84
CA ILE A 34 0.45 22.39 2.53
C ILE A 34 -0.67 21.82 3.39
N GLU A 35 -0.65 22.05 4.68
CA GLU A 35 -1.70 21.60 5.60
C GLU A 35 -3.09 22.10 5.18
N LYS A 36 -3.21 23.40 4.87
CA LYS A 36 -4.47 23.97 4.38
C LYS A 36 -5.00 23.34 3.10
N ARG A 37 -4.11 22.86 2.23
CA ARG A 37 -4.49 22.23 0.95
C ARG A 37 -4.77 20.74 1.05
N THR A 38 -4.05 20.05 1.91
CA THR A 38 -4.05 18.58 1.98
C THR A 38 -4.73 18.03 3.22
N GLY A 39 -4.82 18.82 4.28
CA GLY A 39 -5.28 18.37 5.59
C GLY A 39 -4.27 17.51 6.35
N VAL A 40 -3.06 17.28 5.79
CA VAL A 40 -2.05 16.42 6.40
C VAL A 40 -1.27 17.20 7.46
N VAL A 41 -1.40 16.79 8.72
CA VAL A 41 -0.73 17.40 9.88
C VAL A 41 0.50 16.59 10.32
N LYS A 42 0.39 15.26 10.27
CA LYS A 42 1.44 14.31 10.68
C LYS A 42 1.40 13.04 9.84
N ARG A 43 2.52 12.31 9.80
CA ARG A 43 2.67 11.04 9.08
C ARG A 43 3.23 10.00 10.02
N HIS A 44 2.64 8.81 10.01
CA HIS A 44 3.24 7.64 10.61
C HIS A 44 4.24 7.06 9.62
N VAL A 45 5.42 6.70 10.09
CA VAL A 45 6.54 6.25 9.24
C VAL A 45 7.15 5.00 9.84
N ALA A 46 7.28 3.96 9.05
CA ALA A 46 7.88 2.69 9.47
C ALA A 46 9.34 2.87 9.90
N TYR A 47 9.76 2.15 10.93
CA TYR A 47 11.16 2.03 11.28
C TYR A 47 11.96 1.39 10.13
N GLU A 48 13.28 1.55 10.14
CA GLU A 48 14.16 1.05 9.07
C GLU A 48 13.95 -0.46 8.80
N HIS A 49 13.78 -1.25 9.84
CA HIS A 49 13.56 -2.69 9.80
C HIS A 49 12.09 -3.11 9.63
N GLU A 50 11.14 -2.20 9.78
CA GLU A 50 9.71 -2.48 9.70
C GLU A 50 9.26 -2.41 8.25
N THR A 51 8.55 -3.44 7.78
CA THR A 51 8.14 -3.60 6.38
C THR A 51 6.62 -3.58 6.22
N ALA A 52 6.15 -3.50 4.97
CA ALA A 52 4.73 -3.65 4.66
C ALA A 52 4.17 -4.99 5.16
N LEU A 53 4.96 -6.06 5.07
CA LEU A 53 4.59 -7.37 5.58
C LEU A 53 4.50 -7.41 7.11
N ASP A 54 5.43 -6.76 7.82
CA ASP A 54 5.43 -6.73 9.29
C ASP A 54 4.20 -5.98 9.81
N MET A 55 3.91 -4.80 9.26
CA MET A 55 2.70 -4.04 9.58
C MET A 55 1.43 -4.85 9.29
N SER A 56 1.39 -5.56 8.16
CA SER A 56 0.26 -6.41 7.79
C SER A 56 0.07 -7.58 8.74
N PHE A 57 1.16 -8.19 9.19
CA PHE A 57 1.10 -9.26 10.18
C PHE A 57 0.49 -8.79 11.51
N GLU A 58 0.93 -7.63 12.01
CA GLU A 58 0.35 -7.04 13.22
C GLU A 58 -1.12 -6.64 13.00
N THR A 59 -1.47 -6.10 11.82
CA THR A 59 -2.87 -5.79 11.48
C THR A 59 -3.76 -7.04 11.51
N CYS A 60 -3.29 -8.14 10.93
CA CYS A 60 -4.02 -9.42 10.97
C CYS A 60 -4.20 -9.93 12.40
N LYS A 61 -3.16 -9.84 13.24
CA LYS A 61 -3.26 -10.21 14.67
C LYS A 61 -4.33 -9.38 15.39
N ASN A 62 -4.39 -8.08 15.13
CA ASN A 62 -5.40 -7.19 15.69
C ASN A 62 -6.79 -7.63 15.26
N LEU A 63 -7.00 -7.91 13.97
CA LEU A 63 -8.27 -8.41 13.45
C LEU A 63 -8.67 -9.74 14.11
N PHE A 64 -7.75 -10.69 14.20
CA PHE A 64 -8.02 -12.01 14.77
C PHE A 64 -8.18 -11.99 16.29
N SER A 65 -7.65 -11.00 16.99
CA SER A 65 -7.91 -10.81 18.41
C SER A 65 -9.38 -10.46 18.70
N LEU A 66 -10.01 -9.74 17.78
CA LEU A 66 -11.44 -9.36 17.83
C LEU A 66 -12.35 -10.46 17.25
N HIS A 67 -11.86 -11.18 16.24
CA HIS A 67 -12.61 -12.18 15.47
C HIS A 67 -11.79 -13.46 15.32
N LYS A 68 -11.71 -14.24 16.41
CA LYS A 68 -10.91 -15.49 16.45
C LYS A 68 -11.30 -16.49 15.38
N GLU A 69 -12.60 -16.58 15.10
CA GLU A 69 -13.14 -17.46 14.06
C GLU A 69 -12.71 -17.06 12.65
N ALA A 70 -12.29 -15.82 12.43
CA ALA A 70 -11.83 -15.37 11.13
C ALA A 70 -10.55 -16.07 10.71
N GLN A 71 -9.57 -16.20 11.63
CA GLN A 71 -8.29 -16.84 11.32
C GLN A 71 -8.44 -18.28 10.79
N GLU A 72 -9.37 -19.04 11.35
CA GLU A 72 -9.62 -20.44 10.96
C GLU A 72 -10.40 -20.54 9.63
N LYS A 73 -11.17 -19.49 9.28
CA LYS A 73 -12.01 -19.48 8.08
C LYS A 73 -11.30 -18.98 6.84
N ILE A 74 -10.16 -18.26 6.98
CA ILE A 74 -9.45 -17.68 5.84
C ILE A 74 -8.97 -18.80 4.90
N ASP A 75 -9.42 -18.71 3.66
CA ASP A 75 -9.04 -19.59 2.55
C ASP A 75 -8.48 -18.81 1.34
N GLY A 76 -8.32 -17.47 1.47
CA GLY A 76 -7.69 -16.63 0.45
C GLY A 76 -7.00 -15.39 1.02
N ILE A 77 -5.86 -15.02 0.42
CA ILE A 77 -5.08 -13.81 0.73
C ILE A 77 -4.80 -13.07 -0.56
N ILE A 78 -5.26 -11.82 -0.66
CA ILE A 78 -4.87 -10.89 -1.72
C ILE A 78 -4.07 -9.78 -1.05
N PHE A 79 -2.78 -9.68 -1.35
CA PHE A 79 -1.88 -8.69 -0.78
C PHE A 79 -1.57 -7.60 -1.80
N CYS A 80 -2.05 -6.40 -1.57
CA CYS A 80 -1.83 -5.22 -2.40
C CYS A 80 -0.70 -4.38 -1.81
N THR A 81 0.42 -4.28 -2.52
CA THR A 81 1.57 -3.47 -2.11
C THR A 81 2.41 -3.04 -3.32
N GLN A 82 3.04 -1.88 -3.22
CA GLN A 82 4.11 -1.41 -4.10
C GLN A 82 5.47 -1.36 -3.40
N SER A 83 5.53 -1.83 -2.14
CA SER A 83 6.73 -1.88 -1.32
C SER A 83 6.94 -3.28 -0.74
N GLN A 84 6.98 -4.28 -1.65
CA GLN A 84 7.20 -5.68 -1.29
C GLN A 84 8.52 -5.88 -0.55
N ASP A 85 8.54 -6.82 0.40
CA ASP A 85 9.73 -7.16 1.18
C ASP A 85 10.86 -7.73 0.31
N TYR A 86 10.50 -8.52 -0.70
CA TYR A 86 11.41 -9.14 -1.65
C TYR A 86 10.87 -9.02 -3.08
N ILE A 87 11.76 -9.04 -4.06
CA ILE A 87 11.36 -9.14 -5.47
C ILE A 87 10.59 -10.45 -5.69
N ILE A 88 11.04 -11.54 -5.07
CA ILE A 88 10.42 -12.87 -4.97
C ILE A 88 10.83 -13.50 -3.62
N PRO A 89 9.96 -14.23 -2.93
CA PRO A 89 8.56 -14.56 -3.25
C PRO A 89 7.58 -13.41 -2.93
N PRO A 90 6.27 -13.53 -3.29
CA PRO A 90 5.21 -12.61 -2.91
C PRO A 90 5.03 -12.48 -1.39
N ASN A 91 4.63 -11.30 -0.91
CA ASN A 91 4.34 -11.06 0.51
C ASN A 91 3.19 -11.95 1.03
N ALA A 92 2.17 -12.23 0.21
CA ALA A 92 1.08 -13.12 0.58
C ALA A 92 1.55 -14.52 0.97
N CYS A 93 2.56 -15.06 0.26
CA CYS A 93 3.14 -16.37 0.58
C CYS A 93 3.90 -16.35 1.91
N ILE A 94 4.56 -15.24 2.24
CA ILE A 94 5.29 -15.11 3.49
C ILE A 94 4.30 -14.91 4.65
N LEU A 95 3.25 -14.11 4.45
CA LEU A 95 2.17 -13.93 5.43
C LEU A 95 1.48 -15.25 5.73
N HIS A 96 1.17 -16.04 4.68
CA HIS A 96 0.63 -17.40 4.80
C HIS A 96 1.49 -18.27 5.73
N LYS A 97 2.81 -18.28 5.49
CA LYS A 97 3.76 -19.02 6.34
C LYS A 97 3.77 -18.54 7.80
N ARG A 98 3.74 -17.21 8.01
CA ARG A 98 3.78 -16.62 9.35
C ARG A 98 2.58 -17.02 10.21
N PHE A 99 1.41 -17.22 9.60
CA PHE A 99 0.20 -17.69 10.28
C PHE A 99 0.06 -19.21 10.31
N GLY A 100 0.89 -19.95 9.60
CA GLY A 100 0.83 -21.41 9.54
C GLY A 100 -0.45 -21.94 8.91
N TRP A 101 -1.02 -21.22 7.96
CA TRP A 101 -2.22 -21.66 7.25
C TRP A 101 -1.95 -22.91 6.39
N PRO A 102 -2.97 -23.75 6.13
CA PRO A 102 -2.82 -24.93 5.29
C PRO A 102 -2.53 -24.57 3.83
N ASP A 103 -1.86 -25.46 3.11
CA ASP A 103 -1.47 -25.28 1.70
C ASP A 103 -2.64 -25.01 0.74
N SER A 104 -3.87 -25.27 1.18
CA SER A 104 -5.09 -25.01 0.41
C SER A 104 -5.49 -23.52 0.37
N VAL A 105 -4.87 -22.66 1.18
CA VAL A 105 -5.18 -21.22 1.20
C VAL A 105 -4.60 -20.56 -0.03
N PHE A 106 -5.45 -19.92 -0.83
CA PHE A 106 -5.04 -19.14 -2.01
C PHE A 106 -4.23 -17.91 -1.60
N ALA A 107 -3.10 -17.63 -2.24
CA ALA A 107 -2.26 -16.49 -1.94
C ALA A 107 -1.79 -15.79 -3.22
N LEU A 108 -1.99 -14.47 -3.31
CA LEU A 108 -1.66 -13.64 -4.47
C LEU A 108 -1.26 -12.23 -4.05
N ASP A 109 -0.16 -11.71 -4.59
CA ASP A 109 0.15 -10.27 -4.54
C ASP A 109 -0.36 -9.54 -5.78
N ILE A 110 -0.82 -8.30 -5.58
CA ILE A 110 -1.10 -7.36 -6.65
C ILE A 110 -0.28 -6.08 -6.44
N ASN A 111 0.36 -5.62 -7.51
CA ASN A 111 1.13 -4.37 -7.52
C ASN A 111 0.24 -3.24 -8.03
N MET A 112 -0.53 -2.65 -7.12
CA MET A 112 -1.42 -1.53 -7.40
C MET A 112 -1.29 -0.51 -6.27
N ALA A 113 -1.56 0.75 -6.57
CA ALA A 113 -1.60 1.83 -5.60
C ALA A 113 -3.02 2.02 -5.01
N CYS A 114 -3.51 3.26 -4.96
CA CYS A 114 -4.80 3.64 -4.37
C CYS A 114 -5.99 2.82 -4.92
N SER A 115 -5.99 2.52 -6.22
CA SER A 115 -7.03 1.69 -6.86
C SER A 115 -6.96 0.21 -6.46
N GLY A 116 -5.84 -0.22 -5.86
CA GLY A 116 -5.60 -1.63 -5.50
C GLY A 116 -6.66 -2.21 -4.56
N TYR A 117 -7.28 -1.39 -3.72
CA TYR A 117 -8.40 -1.84 -2.89
C TYR A 117 -9.59 -2.29 -3.74
N ILE A 118 -9.99 -1.49 -4.73
CA ILE A 118 -11.12 -1.81 -5.62
C ILE A 118 -10.79 -3.00 -6.51
N TYR A 119 -9.57 -3.05 -7.08
CA TYR A 119 -9.12 -4.21 -7.87
C TYR A 119 -9.05 -5.48 -7.01
N GLY A 120 -8.59 -5.38 -5.76
CA GLY A 120 -8.58 -6.51 -4.82
C GLY A 120 -9.99 -7.02 -4.52
N LEU A 121 -10.97 -6.13 -4.33
CA LEU A 121 -12.38 -6.50 -4.17
C LEU A 121 -12.92 -7.22 -5.42
N ALA A 122 -12.59 -6.74 -6.62
CA ALA A 122 -13.00 -7.37 -7.89
C ALA A 122 -12.41 -8.78 -8.03
N ILE A 123 -11.12 -8.96 -7.70
CA ILE A 123 -10.45 -10.27 -7.71
C ILE A 123 -11.14 -11.22 -6.72
N ILE A 124 -11.37 -10.77 -5.48
CA ILE A 124 -12.03 -11.60 -4.45
C ILE A 124 -13.45 -11.98 -4.88
N GLN A 125 -14.20 -11.04 -5.48
CA GLN A 125 -15.53 -11.33 -6.00
C GLN A 125 -15.49 -12.43 -7.08
N GLY A 126 -14.50 -12.38 -7.98
CA GLY A 126 -14.28 -13.41 -8.99
C GLY A 126 -13.96 -14.79 -8.38
N LEU A 127 -13.04 -14.81 -7.40
CA LEU A 127 -12.66 -16.04 -6.69
C LEU A 127 -13.83 -16.65 -5.89
N VAL A 128 -14.61 -15.81 -5.24
CA VAL A 128 -15.82 -16.24 -4.52
C VAL A 128 -16.89 -16.74 -5.50
N SER A 129 -17.09 -16.09 -6.62
CA SER A 129 -18.09 -16.49 -7.62
C SER A 129 -17.77 -17.82 -8.27
N THR A 130 -16.51 -18.18 -8.39
CA THR A 130 -16.03 -19.47 -8.92
C THR A 130 -15.90 -20.56 -7.83
N GLY A 131 -16.10 -20.21 -6.56
CA GLY A 131 -15.99 -21.14 -5.44
C GLY A 131 -14.55 -21.48 -5.03
N VAL A 132 -13.55 -20.78 -5.56
CA VAL A 132 -12.12 -20.96 -5.20
C VAL A 132 -11.86 -20.47 -3.78
N VAL A 133 -12.51 -19.38 -3.37
CA VAL A 133 -12.38 -18.77 -2.04
C VAL A 133 -13.76 -18.48 -1.47
N LYS A 134 -13.91 -18.59 -0.16
CA LYS A 134 -15.13 -18.22 0.58
C LYS A 134 -14.89 -17.09 1.56
N ASN A 135 -13.70 -17.03 2.13
CA ASN A 135 -13.28 -16.03 3.12
C ASN A 135 -11.87 -15.53 2.79
N ALA A 136 -11.76 -14.30 2.37
CA ALA A 136 -10.49 -13.70 1.99
C ALA A 136 -10.04 -12.60 2.96
N LEU A 137 -8.73 -12.44 3.09
CA LEU A 137 -8.13 -11.19 3.53
C LEU A 137 -7.72 -10.37 2.31
N LEU A 138 -8.19 -9.13 2.23
CA LEU A 138 -7.61 -8.11 1.37
C LEU A 138 -6.69 -7.25 2.22
N VAL A 139 -5.40 -7.41 1.99
CA VAL A 139 -4.33 -6.69 2.69
C VAL A 139 -3.85 -5.54 1.81
N ASN A 140 -3.82 -4.32 2.33
CA ASN A 140 -3.26 -3.15 1.67
C ASN A 140 -2.20 -2.56 2.60
N ALA A 141 -0.95 -2.55 2.17
CA ALA A 141 0.15 -2.03 2.99
C ALA A 141 1.27 -1.48 2.14
N ASP A 142 1.79 -0.32 2.54
CA ASP A 142 2.96 0.27 1.90
C ASP A 142 3.87 0.99 2.89
N THR A 143 5.17 0.99 2.58
CA THR A 143 6.24 1.75 3.22
C THR A 143 6.85 2.75 2.24
N TYR A 144 6.02 3.67 1.72
CA TYR A 144 6.45 4.66 0.72
C TYR A 144 7.55 5.57 1.24
N SER A 145 7.62 5.81 2.56
CA SER A 145 8.67 6.61 3.17
C SER A 145 10.08 6.12 2.81
N LYS A 146 10.24 4.81 2.56
CA LYS A 146 11.51 4.18 2.18
C LYS A 146 11.95 4.48 0.74
N TYR A 147 11.02 4.90 -0.10
CA TYR A 147 11.27 5.25 -1.50
C TYR A 147 11.23 6.75 -1.78
N ILE A 148 10.87 7.56 -0.77
CA ILE A 148 10.79 9.02 -0.91
C ILE A 148 12.11 9.66 -0.48
N HIS A 149 12.66 10.53 -1.32
CA HIS A 149 13.83 11.31 -0.95
C HIS A 149 13.47 12.40 0.07
N LYS A 150 14.26 12.56 1.12
CA LYS A 150 13.99 13.49 2.25
C LYS A 150 13.84 14.96 1.84
N LYS A 151 14.38 15.35 0.67
CA LYS A 151 14.28 16.70 0.09
C LYS A 151 13.27 16.77 -1.06
N ASP A 152 12.45 15.75 -1.27
CA ASP A 152 11.33 15.81 -2.21
C ASP A 152 10.06 16.23 -1.49
N ARG A 153 9.77 17.55 -1.55
CA ARG A 153 8.56 18.10 -0.96
C ARG A 153 7.28 17.51 -1.55
N SER A 154 7.27 17.19 -2.85
CA SER A 154 6.06 16.74 -3.54
C SER A 154 5.48 15.45 -2.94
N ALA A 155 6.33 14.58 -2.44
CA ALA A 155 5.94 13.28 -1.87
C ALA A 155 6.05 13.25 -0.33
N SER A 156 7.14 13.76 0.25
CA SER A 156 7.39 13.61 1.70
C SER A 156 6.39 14.35 2.60
N VAL A 157 5.70 15.36 2.06
CA VAL A 157 4.66 16.09 2.82
C VAL A 157 3.31 15.38 2.82
N LEU A 158 3.11 14.39 1.95
CA LEU A 158 1.83 13.70 1.76
C LEU A 158 1.81 12.31 2.35
N PHE A 159 2.84 11.51 2.04
CA PHE A 159 2.82 10.08 2.31
C PHE A 159 3.38 9.73 3.69
N GLY A 160 2.70 8.81 4.34
CA GLY A 160 3.19 8.00 5.45
C GLY A 160 3.09 6.53 5.09
N ASP A 161 3.30 5.67 6.09
CA ASP A 161 3.28 4.22 5.99
C ASP A 161 2.14 3.66 6.83
N GLY A 162 1.66 2.48 6.47
CA GLY A 162 0.61 1.80 7.20
C GLY A 162 0.14 0.52 6.53
N ALA A 163 -0.67 -0.22 7.25
CA ALA A 163 -1.34 -1.40 6.75
C ALA A 163 -2.82 -1.41 7.14
N ALA A 164 -3.66 -1.91 6.26
CA ALA A 164 -5.06 -2.20 6.51
C ALA A 164 -5.40 -3.60 5.99
N VAL A 165 -6.26 -4.30 6.71
CA VAL A 165 -6.73 -5.64 6.34
C VAL A 165 -8.24 -5.66 6.41
N SER A 166 -8.88 -6.05 5.32
CA SER A 166 -10.32 -6.28 5.26
C SER A 166 -10.60 -7.78 5.23
N TRP A 167 -11.40 -8.26 6.17
CA TRP A 167 -11.95 -9.61 6.11
C TRP A 167 -13.22 -9.60 5.25
N ILE A 168 -13.19 -10.35 4.15
CA ILE A 168 -14.23 -10.39 3.14
C ILE A 168 -14.74 -11.82 3.02
N SER A 169 -16.07 -11.98 2.94
CA SER A 169 -16.67 -13.28 2.73
C SER A 169 -17.74 -13.26 1.64
N ALA A 170 -18.08 -14.45 1.17
CA ALA A 170 -19.26 -14.66 0.34
C ALA A 170 -20.51 -14.12 1.04
N SER A 171 -21.42 -13.53 0.28
CA SER A 171 -22.68 -12.99 0.77
C SER A 171 -23.84 -13.39 -0.12
N ASP A 172 -25.03 -13.44 0.47
CA ASP A 172 -26.27 -13.53 -0.29
C ASP A 172 -26.54 -12.22 -1.04
N LYS A 173 -27.21 -12.28 -2.18
CA LYS A 173 -27.44 -11.15 -3.08
C LYS A 173 -28.09 -9.91 -2.44
N SER A 174 -28.70 -10.05 -1.27
CA SER A 174 -29.42 -8.96 -0.58
C SER A 174 -28.57 -8.08 0.33
N SER A 175 -27.31 -8.44 0.62
CA SER A 175 -26.50 -7.76 1.62
C SER A 175 -25.00 -7.72 1.30
N GLY A 176 -24.63 -7.41 0.06
CA GLY A 176 -23.22 -7.40 -0.35
C GLY A 176 -22.88 -6.28 -1.32
N LEU A 177 -21.64 -6.22 -1.72
CA LEU A 177 -21.18 -5.37 -2.82
C LEU A 177 -21.84 -5.85 -4.12
N VAL A 178 -22.55 -4.96 -4.79
CA VAL A 178 -23.42 -5.28 -5.92
C VAL A 178 -22.70 -5.05 -7.24
N ASP A 179 -21.87 -4.01 -7.29
CA ASP A 179 -21.16 -3.60 -8.51
C ASP A 179 -19.76 -3.09 -8.19
N ILE A 180 -18.79 -3.48 -9.03
CA ILE A 180 -17.40 -3.04 -8.94
C ILE A 180 -16.97 -2.64 -10.35
N GLN A 181 -16.56 -1.39 -10.53
CA GLN A 181 -16.05 -0.87 -11.79
C GLN A 181 -14.57 -0.57 -11.68
N CYS A 182 -13.80 -1.03 -12.63
CA CYS A 182 -12.36 -0.80 -12.72
C CYS A 182 -12.03 -0.26 -14.12
N GLU A 183 -11.25 0.80 -14.18
CA GLU A 183 -10.76 1.38 -15.42
C GLU A 183 -9.24 1.54 -15.35
N THR A 184 -8.57 1.50 -16.50
CA THR A 184 -7.12 1.63 -16.58
C THR A 184 -6.73 2.58 -17.70
N SER A 185 -5.90 3.56 -17.39
CA SER A 185 -5.22 4.40 -18.35
C SER A 185 -3.71 4.24 -18.22
N GLY A 186 -3.05 3.74 -19.26
CA GLY A 186 -1.60 3.60 -19.31
C GLY A 186 -0.87 4.83 -19.87
N ILE A 187 -1.59 5.87 -20.29
CA ILE A 187 -0.99 7.02 -21.01
C ILE A 187 0.00 7.77 -20.11
N ASN A 188 -0.31 7.92 -18.83
CA ASN A 188 0.45 8.72 -17.88
C ASN A 188 1.25 7.88 -16.88
N TYR A 189 1.69 6.67 -17.23
CA TYR A 189 2.39 5.76 -16.31
C TYR A 189 3.66 6.39 -15.68
N GLU A 190 4.31 7.33 -16.38
CA GLU A 190 5.53 8.01 -15.91
C GLU A 190 5.25 9.10 -14.85
N ARG A 191 3.98 9.47 -14.62
CA ARG A 191 3.61 10.53 -13.67
C ARG A 191 3.70 10.09 -12.21
N PHE A 192 3.68 8.78 -11.96
CA PHE A 192 3.94 8.19 -10.65
C PHE A 192 4.79 6.93 -10.84
N ILE A 193 6.10 7.07 -10.67
CA ILE A 193 7.05 6.01 -11.02
C ILE A 193 8.28 6.03 -10.11
N ILE A 194 8.88 4.87 -9.89
CA ILE A 194 10.27 4.71 -9.47
C ILE A 194 11.05 4.23 -10.69
N PRO A 195 11.84 5.06 -11.35
CA PRO A 195 12.47 4.70 -12.63
C PRO A 195 13.46 3.54 -12.55
N ALA A 196 14.24 3.46 -11.45
CA ALA A 196 15.29 2.48 -11.29
C ALA A 196 15.03 1.50 -10.14
N GLY A 197 15.63 0.31 -10.24
CA GLY A 197 15.48 -0.78 -9.27
C GLY A 197 14.76 -2.01 -9.84
N GLY A 198 14.08 -1.86 -10.98
CA GLY A 198 13.50 -2.96 -11.75
C GLY A 198 14.39 -3.42 -12.89
N CYS A 199 13.91 -4.39 -13.67
CA CYS A 199 14.66 -5.00 -14.78
C CYS A 199 14.99 -4.02 -15.91
N ARG A 200 14.14 -3.01 -16.14
CA ARG A 200 14.36 -2.03 -17.21
C ARG A 200 15.53 -1.10 -16.92
N MET A 201 15.70 -0.72 -15.67
CA MET A 201 16.77 0.14 -15.19
C MET A 201 17.25 -0.39 -13.84
N PRO A 202 18.20 -1.31 -13.81
CA PRO A 202 18.80 -1.78 -12.55
C PRO A 202 19.46 -0.65 -11.77
N LYS A 203 19.55 -0.78 -10.44
CA LYS A 203 20.28 0.15 -9.58
C LYS A 203 21.76 0.20 -9.96
N SER A 204 22.34 1.40 -9.92
CA SER A 204 23.75 1.65 -10.24
C SER A 204 24.20 2.99 -9.62
N ASP A 205 25.50 3.25 -9.60
CA ASP A 205 26.06 4.53 -9.14
C ASP A 205 25.44 5.74 -9.88
N LYS A 206 25.04 5.56 -11.15
CA LYS A 206 24.38 6.61 -11.94
C LYS A 206 22.92 6.85 -11.51
N THR A 207 22.21 5.81 -11.08
CA THR A 207 20.81 5.93 -10.68
C THR A 207 20.63 6.51 -9.29
N SER A 208 21.68 6.48 -8.46
CA SER A 208 21.73 7.04 -7.11
C SER A 208 22.15 8.51 -7.05
N ILE A 209 22.50 9.13 -8.20
CA ILE A 209 22.90 10.55 -8.26
C ILE A 209 21.66 11.43 -8.02
N PRO A 210 21.69 12.33 -7.01
CA PRO A 210 20.58 13.26 -6.78
C PRO A 210 20.46 14.29 -7.91
N GLU A 211 19.24 14.51 -8.39
CA GLU A 211 18.88 15.52 -9.37
C GLU A 211 17.85 16.46 -8.76
N SER A 212 17.93 17.76 -9.09
CA SER A 212 16.95 18.76 -8.65
C SER A 212 16.02 19.13 -9.80
N ASP A 213 14.72 19.19 -9.51
CA ASP A 213 13.74 19.71 -10.47
C ASP A 213 13.61 21.24 -10.37
N ASN A 214 12.83 21.82 -11.29
CA ASN A 214 12.59 23.27 -11.36
C ASN A 214 11.86 23.84 -10.12
N SER A 215 11.27 22.99 -9.30
CA SER A 215 10.58 23.35 -8.06
C SER A 215 11.45 23.18 -6.81
N GLY A 216 12.72 22.80 -7.01
CA GLY A 216 13.68 22.57 -5.93
C GLY A 216 13.52 21.25 -5.19
N ASN A 217 12.70 20.31 -5.67
CA ASN A 217 12.67 18.97 -5.13
C ASN A 217 13.90 18.21 -5.57
N VAL A 218 14.48 17.45 -4.65
CA VAL A 218 15.65 16.61 -4.93
C VAL A 218 15.23 15.14 -4.88
N ARG A 219 15.62 14.36 -5.86
CA ARG A 219 15.40 12.92 -5.90
C ARG A 219 16.43 12.22 -6.76
N THR A 220 16.56 10.93 -6.59
CA THR A 220 17.33 10.06 -7.48
C THR A 220 16.38 9.27 -8.38
N LYS A 221 16.89 8.54 -9.35
CA LYS A 221 16.06 7.60 -10.15
C LYS A 221 15.56 6.40 -9.35
N GLU A 222 16.08 6.20 -8.12
CA GLU A 222 15.66 5.14 -7.20
C GLU A 222 14.54 5.58 -6.24
N ASN A 223 14.09 6.84 -6.36
CA ASN A 223 13.02 7.40 -5.54
C ASN A 223 11.71 7.52 -6.33
N ILE A 224 10.61 7.61 -5.60
CA ILE A 224 9.30 7.97 -6.17
C ILE A 224 9.43 9.32 -6.85
N ASN A 225 9.03 9.37 -8.11
CA ASN A 225 8.79 10.60 -8.86
C ASN A 225 7.29 10.75 -9.03
N MET A 226 6.73 11.84 -8.48
CA MET A 226 5.30 12.14 -8.52
C MET A 226 5.05 13.50 -9.15
N ASP A 227 4.31 13.51 -10.25
CA ASP A 227 3.74 14.72 -10.85
C ASP A 227 2.27 14.85 -10.44
N GLY A 228 2.04 15.39 -9.25
CA GLY A 228 0.71 15.41 -8.62
C GLY A 228 -0.34 16.23 -9.40
N ILE A 229 0.05 17.20 -10.22
CA ILE A 229 -0.88 18.00 -11.03
C ILE A 229 -1.43 17.17 -12.20
N GLU A 230 -0.58 16.38 -12.84
CA GLU A 230 -0.94 15.61 -14.01
C GLU A 230 -1.55 14.23 -13.70
N ILE A 231 -1.41 13.75 -12.44
CA ILE A 231 -2.06 12.50 -12.00
C ILE A 231 -3.58 12.68 -11.86
N LEU A 232 -4.04 13.90 -11.55
CA LEU A 232 -5.45 14.20 -11.29
C LEU A 232 -6.22 14.68 -12.56
N ARG A 233 -5.57 14.70 -13.70
CA ARG A 233 -6.15 15.03 -15.02
C ARG A 233 -6.39 13.78 -15.83
#